data_80bba50c8a2acdbc80027f1021b19f55
#
_entry.id   80bba50c8a2acdbc80027f1021b19f55
#
_cell.length_a   1.000
_cell.length_b   1.000
_cell.length_c   1.000
_cell.angle_alpha   90.00
_cell.angle_beta   90.00
_cell.angle_gamma   90.00
#
_symmetry.space_group_name_H-M   'P 1'
#
loop_
_entity.id
_entity.type
_entity.pdbx_description
1 polymer ?
#
loop_
_entity_poly.entity_id
_entity_poly.type
_entity_poly.pdbx_seq_one_letter_code
_entity_poly.pdbx_strand_id
1 'polypeptide(L)'
;ATDQQWAVPHFEKMLYDNAEIPRAFLAGYQAIGSERYASVVRETFEFVQRELQHPDGGFFSTLDAESAPPDDPDGDSEEGLFYVWTPEEVHEAVDDETDAEVFCDYFGVTERGNFEGATVLAVRKPVAVLAEEYDRSEDDITASLQRALNETFEARKSRPRPARDEKVLAGWNGLMIRTLAEGAIVLDDQYADVAADALSFVRKHLWDDDAGRLNRRYKDDDVAIDGYLEDYAFLGRGALTLFEATGDVEHL
;
A
#
# COMPACT_ATOMS: atom_id res chain seq x y z
N ALA A 1 -4.16 -12.11 -6.43
CA ALA A 1 -5.41 -12.75 -5.98
C ALA A 1 -5.20 -14.23 -5.78
N THR A 2 -5.84 -14.80 -4.77
CA THR A 2 -5.73 -16.22 -4.41
C THR A 2 -6.86 -17.06 -5.01
N ASP A 3 -7.87 -16.42 -5.60
CA ASP A 3 -9.02 -17.04 -6.21
C ASP A 3 -9.17 -16.73 -7.71
N GLN A 4 -9.96 -17.53 -8.44
CA GLN A 4 -10.17 -17.39 -9.88
C GLN A 4 -10.98 -16.13 -10.26
N GLN A 5 -11.74 -15.58 -9.35
CA GLN A 5 -12.57 -14.38 -9.53
C GLN A 5 -11.79 -13.08 -9.27
N TRP A 6 -10.56 -13.16 -8.80
CA TRP A 6 -9.73 -12.04 -8.39
C TRP A 6 -10.37 -11.19 -7.28
N ALA A 7 -11.16 -11.83 -6.42
CA ALA A 7 -11.88 -11.16 -5.33
C ALA A 7 -11.10 -11.17 -4.01
N VAL A 8 -10.36 -12.24 -3.74
CA VAL A 8 -9.56 -12.39 -2.52
C VAL A 8 -8.09 -12.12 -2.83
N PRO A 9 -7.47 -11.10 -2.22
CA PRO A 9 -6.05 -10.81 -2.38
C PRO A 9 -5.20 -11.80 -1.57
N HIS A 10 -3.90 -11.84 -1.82
CA HIS A 10 -2.95 -12.26 -0.79
C HIS A 10 -2.79 -11.09 0.17
N PHE A 11 -3.04 -11.33 1.46
CA PHE A 11 -3.10 -10.22 2.44
C PHE A 11 -1.74 -9.70 2.88
N GLU A 12 -0.66 -10.40 2.67
CA GLU A 12 0.69 -9.91 2.92
C GLU A 12 1.04 -8.73 1.99
N LYS A 13 1.55 -7.64 2.56
CA LYS A 13 1.88 -6.41 1.82
C LYS A 13 3.39 -6.32 1.62
N MET A 14 3.88 -6.89 0.53
CA MET A 14 5.29 -6.89 0.17
C MET A 14 5.72 -5.54 -0.44
N LEU A 15 6.86 -5.00 -0.03
CA LEU A 15 7.38 -3.74 -0.57
C LEU A 15 7.58 -3.80 -2.09
N TYR A 16 8.12 -4.90 -2.63
CA TYR A 16 8.36 -5.03 -4.06
C TYR A 16 7.06 -5.02 -4.89
N ASP A 17 5.96 -5.59 -4.37
CA ASP A 17 4.65 -5.52 -5.04
C ASP A 17 4.13 -4.08 -5.03
N ASN A 18 4.28 -3.39 -3.88
CA ASN A 18 3.91 -1.98 -3.73
C ASN A 18 4.83 -1.03 -4.53
N ALA A 19 5.96 -1.51 -5.03
CA ALA A 19 6.79 -0.81 -6.00
C ALA A 19 6.36 -1.11 -7.45
N GLU A 20 6.24 -2.37 -7.84
CA GLU A 20 6.05 -2.73 -9.25
C GLU A 20 4.60 -2.54 -9.74
N ILE A 21 3.59 -2.74 -8.88
CA ILE A 21 2.18 -2.54 -9.26
C ILE A 21 1.90 -1.08 -9.61
N PRO A 22 2.25 -0.06 -8.77
CA PRO A 22 2.05 1.34 -9.14
C PRO A 22 2.77 1.74 -10.44
N ARG A 23 3.93 1.16 -10.73
CA ARG A 23 4.63 1.40 -12.01
C ARG A 23 3.78 0.99 -13.22
N ALA A 24 3.09 -0.16 -13.13
CA ALA A 24 2.18 -0.56 -14.20
C ALA A 24 1.01 0.42 -14.35
N PHE A 25 0.46 0.94 -13.23
CA PHE A 25 -0.57 1.97 -13.25
C PHE A 25 -0.06 3.33 -13.77
N LEU A 26 1.17 3.75 -13.41
CA LEU A 26 1.80 4.95 -13.97
C LEU A 26 1.92 4.86 -15.50
N ALA A 27 2.41 3.72 -16.01
CA ALA A 27 2.51 3.50 -17.45
C ALA A 27 1.12 3.52 -18.12
N GLY A 28 0.11 2.93 -17.47
CA GLY A 28 -1.28 2.98 -17.92
C GLY A 28 -1.83 4.41 -17.92
N TYR A 29 -1.57 5.19 -16.87
CA TYR A 29 -1.98 6.60 -16.80
C TYR A 29 -1.35 7.42 -17.93
N GLN A 30 -0.05 7.29 -18.16
CA GLN A 30 0.64 7.97 -19.27
C GLN A 30 0.09 7.57 -20.65
N ALA A 31 -0.36 6.32 -20.81
CA ALA A 31 -0.85 5.82 -22.08
C ALA A 31 -2.29 6.27 -22.41
N ILE A 32 -3.17 6.34 -21.41
CA ILE A 32 -4.61 6.55 -21.63
C ILE A 32 -5.23 7.73 -20.85
N GLY A 33 -4.47 8.39 -19.95
CA GLY A 33 -4.94 9.55 -19.17
C GLY A 33 -6.04 9.24 -18.15
N SER A 34 -6.14 8.01 -17.66
CA SER A 34 -7.18 7.63 -16.70
C SER A 34 -6.80 8.05 -15.28
N GLU A 35 -7.52 9.03 -14.71
CA GLU A 35 -7.32 9.49 -13.32
C GLU A 35 -7.47 8.36 -12.30
N ARG A 36 -8.28 7.34 -12.58
CA ARG A 36 -8.36 6.17 -11.72
C ARG A 36 -7.00 5.50 -11.53
N TYR A 37 -6.15 5.45 -12.57
CA TYR A 37 -4.82 4.88 -12.45
C TYR A 37 -3.89 5.76 -11.62
N ALA A 38 -3.97 7.06 -11.81
CA ALA A 38 -3.23 8.01 -10.97
C ALA A 38 -3.63 7.93 -9.49
N SER A 39 -4.93 7.79 -9.19
CA SER A 39 -5.41 7.62 -7.80
C SER A 39 -4.85 6.35 -7.15
N VAL A 40 -4.85 5.21 -7.85
CA VAL A 40 -4.25 3.96 -7.32
C VAL A 40 -2.78 4.17 -6.96
N VAL A 41 -2.02 4.90 -7.77
CA VAL A 41 -0.60 5.18 -7.49
C VAL A 41 -0.45 6.03 -6.24
N ARG A 42 -1.21 7.15 -6.13
CA ARG A 42 -1.16 8.05 -4.97
C ARG A 42 -1.53 7.31 -3.68
N GLU A 43 -2.63 6.56 -3.69
CA GLU A 43 -3.08 5.76 -2.54
C GLU A 43 -2.05 4.70 -2.12
N THR A 44 -1.37 4.07 -3.09
CA THR A 44 -0.31 3.11 -2.79
C THR A 44 0.92 3.80 -2.19
N PHE A 45 1.31 4.97 -2.70
CA PHE A 45 2.43 5.73 -2.13
C PHE A 45 2.12 6.23 -0.71
N GLU A 46 0.91 6.70 -0.46
CA GLU A 46 0.44 7.08 0.88
C GLU A 46 0.46 5.88 1.83
N PHE A 47 0.01 4.70 1.36
CA PHE A 47 0.09 3.47 2.14
C PHE A 47 1.53 3.12 2.51
N VAL A 48 2.45 3.09 1.54
CA VAL A 48 3.86 2.73 1.77
C VAL A 48 4.53 3.70 2.74
N GLN A 49 4.30 5.00 2.58
CA GLN A 49 4.84 6.02 3.50
C GLN A 49 4.27 5.88 4.91
N ARG A 50 2.98 5.60 5.05
CA ARG A 50 2.33 5.46 6.36
C ARG A 50 2.70 4.17 7.08
N GLU A 51 2.82 3.05 6.36
CA GLU A 51 2.90 1.72 6.95
C GLU A 51 4.30 1.08 6.90
N LEU A 52 5.08 1.39 5.86
CA LEU A 52 6.34 0.73 5.60
C LEU A 52 7.56 1.66 5.69
N GLN A 53 7.40 2.99 5.81
CA GLN A 53 8.53 3.89 5.87
C GLN A 53 9.26 3.78 7.22
N HIS A 54 10.58 3.65 7.14
CA HIS A 54 11.47 3.77 8.30
C HIS A 54 11.60 5.24 8.69
N PRO A 55 11.69 5.59 9.98
CA PRO A 55 11.84 6.99 10.42
C PRO A 55 13.01 7.75 9.77
N ASP A 56 14.08 7.07 9.40
CA ASP A 56 15.26 7.64 8.76
C ASP A 56 15.21 7.60 7.22
N GLY A 57 14.08 7.26 6.60
CA GLY A 57 13.83 7.39 5.16
C GLY A 57 13.73 6.10 4.35
N GLY A 58 14.34 4.99 4.79
CA GLY A 58 14.21 3.69 4.09
C GLY A 58 12.82 3.08 4.22
N PHE A 59 12.60 1.92 3.59
CA PHE A 59 11.33 1.19 3.67
C PHE A 59 11.54 -0.22 4.21
N PHE A 60 10.70 -0.62 5.15
CA PHE A 60 10.59 -1.97 5.67
C PHE A 60 10.06 -2.95 4.61
N SER A 61 10.31 -4.24 4.79
CA SER A 61 10.07 -5.23 3.76
C SER A 61 8.61 -5.62 3.58
N THR A 62 7.84 -5.79 4.66
CA THR A 62 6.47 -6.30 4.55
C THR A 62 5.60 -6.06 5.80
N LEU A 63 4.29 -6.07 5.60
CA LEU A 63 3.30 -6.36 6.64
C LEU A 63 2.77 -7.77 6.44
N ASP A 64 2.65 -8.52 7.54
CA ASP A 64 2.14 -9.87 7.54
C ASP A 64 0.70 -9.95 6.99
N ALA A 65 0.32 -11.12 6.51
CA ALA A 65 -1.05 -11.43 6.11
C ALA A 65 -1.97 -11.61 7.32
N GLU A 66 -1.41 -12.03 8.45
CA GLU A 66 -2.13 -12.45 9.64
C GLU A 66 -2.16 -11.36 10.72
N SER A 67 -3.23 -11.36 11.50
CA SER A 67 -3.36 -10.55 12.72
C SER A 67 -4.19 -11.28 13.75
N ALA A 68 -4.02 -10.92 15.04
CA ALA A 68 -4.87 -11.45 16.09
C ALA A 68 -6.33 -10.97 15.95
N PRO A 69 -7.31 -11.73 16.44
CA PRO A 69 -8.71 -11.31 16.44
C PRO A 69 -8.93 -10.01 17.24
N PRO A 70 -9.84 -9.12 16.81
CA PRO A 70 -10.12 -7.88 17.54
C PRO A 70 -10.61 -8.09 18.98
N ASP A 71 -11.32 -9.16 19.24
CA ASP A 71 -11.89 -9.52 20.56
C ASP A 71 -10.93 -10.39 21.41
N ASP A 72 -9.85 -10.91 20.82
CA ASP A 72 -8.79 -11.68 21.52
C ASP A 72 -7.40 -11.28 20.99
N PRO A 73 -6.84 -10.13 21.43
CA PRO A 73 -5.55 -9.65 20.94
C PRO A 73 -4.35 -10.56 21.25
N ASP A 74 -4.50 -11.49 22.19
CA ASP A 74 -3.48 -12.49 22.54
C ASP A 74 -3.78 -13.88 21.90
N GLY A 75 -4.85 -13.98 21.11
CA GLY A 75 -5.27 -15.20 20.40
C GLY A 75 -4.39 -15.56 19.21
N ASP A 76 -4.66 -16.72 18.63
CA ASP A 76 -3.97 -17.16 17.42
C ASP A 76 -4.29 -16.24 16.26
N SER A 77 -3.25 -15.79 15.52
CA SER A 77 -3.39 -14.93 14.36
C SER A 77 -4.01 -15.70 13.19
N GLU A 78 -4.88 -15.01 12.45
CA GLU A 78 -5.54 -15.53 11.25
C GLU A 78 -5.37 -14.57 10.06
N GLU A 79 -5.34 -15.14 8.85
CA GLU A 79 -5.14 -14.37 7.62
C GLU A 79 -6.35 -13.45 7.35
N GLY A 80 -6.06 -12.19 7.03
CA GLY A 80 -7.06 -11.24 6.54
C GLY A 80 -7.90 -10.53 7.60
N LEU A 81 -7.92 -10.96 8.88
CA LEU A 81 -8.79 -10.39 9.94
C LEU A 81 -8.72 -8.87 10.05
N PHE A 82 -7.54 -8.30 9.87
CA PHE A 82 -7.37 -6.84 9.91
C PHE A 82 -8.15 -6.12 8.82
N TYR A 83 -8.44 -6.77 7.69
CA TYR A 83 -8.94 -6.13 6.47
C TYR A 83 -10.39 -6.44 6.11
N VAL A 84 -10.92 -7.55 6.62
CA VAL A 84 -12.29 -8.00 6.30
C VAL A 84 -13.33 -7.32 7.18
N TRP A 85 -14.58 -7.31 6.70
CA TRP A 85 -15.70 -6.66 7.37
C TRP A 85 -16.94 -7.52 7.36
N THR A 86 -17.70 -7.49 8.46
CA THR A 86 -19.08 -7.97 8.53
C THR A 86 -20.05 -6.79 8.43
N PRO A 87 -21.33 -7.00 8.10
CA PRO A 87 -22.33 -5.92 8.13
C PRO A 87 -22.44 -5.25 9.51
N GLU A 88 -22.40 -6.02 10.58
CA GLU A 88 -22.47 -5.51 11.97
C GLU A 88 -21.31 -4.55 12.26
N GLU A 89 -20.09 -4.93 11.92
CA GLU A 89 -18.90 -4.07 12.09
C GLU A 89 -18.97 -2.77 11.27
N VAL A 90 -19.56 -2.81 10.05
CA VAL A 90 -19.75 -1.61 9.24
C VAL A 90 -20.77 -0.68 9.89
N HIS A 91 -21.93 -1.21 10.35
CA HIS A 91 -22.97 -0.41 11.03
C HIS A 91 -22.50 0.12 12.39
N GLU A 92 -21.57 -0.55 13.07
CA GLU A 92 -20.95 -0.01 14.29
C GLU A 92 -19.91 1.08 14.00
N ALA A 93 -19.24 1.01 12.86
CA ALA A 93 -18.17 1.94 12.49
C ALA A 93 -18.66 3.22 11.81
N VAL A 94 -19.80 3.16 11.11
CA VAL A 94 -20.36 4.26 10.31
C VAL A 94 -21.54 4.89 11.03
N ASP A 95 -21.44 6.18 11.32
CA ASP A 95 -22.45 6.92 12.13
C ASP A 95 -23.81 7.04 11.44
N ASP A 96 -23.85 7.24 10.12
CA ASP A 96 -25.07 7.37 9.33
C ASP A 96 -25.50 6.02 8.75
N GLU A 97 -26.70 5.56 9.11
CA GLU A 97 -27.24 4.27 8.69
C GLU A 97 -27.33 4.11 7.17
N THR A 98 -27.70 5.18 6.46
CA THR A 98 -27.77 5.16 4.99
C THR A 98 -26.38 5.07 4.37
N ASP A 99 -25.39 5.74 4.93
CA ASP A 99 -24.00 5.66 4.47
C ASP A 99 -23.45 4.24 4.71
N ALA A 100 -23.77 3.59 5.82
CA ALA A 100 -23.44 2.19 6.10
C ALA A 100 -24.08 1.23 5.09
N GLU A 101 -25.38 1.40 4.80
CA GLU A 101 -26.08 0.59 3.79
C GLU A 101 -25.45 0.77 2.38
N VAL A 102 -25.19 2.03 1.98
CA VAL A 102 -24.54 2.35 0.69
C VAL A 102 -23.15 1.71 0.61
N PHE A 103 -22.37 1.74 1.71
CA PHE A 103 -21.06 1.09 1.77
C PHE A 103 -21.18 -0.44 1.61
N CYS A 104 -22.10 -1.07 2.38
CA CYS A 104 -22.35 -2.51 2.29
C CYS A 104 -22.75 -2.94 0.88
N ASP A 105 -23.65 -2.20 0.24
CA ASP A 105 -24.09 -2.47 -1.12
C ASP A 105 -22.98 -2.26 -2.15
N TYR A 106 -22.20 -1.19 -2.03
CA TYR A 106 -21.10 -0.88 -2.94
C TYR A 106 -20.03 -1.98 -2.94
N PHE A 107 -19.65 -2.45 -1.74
CA PHE A 107 -18.60 -3.46 -1.58
C PHE A 107 -19.12 -4.90 -1.47
N GLY A 108 -20.43 -5.09 -1.44
CA GLY A 108 -21.04 -6.41 -1.31
C GLY A 108 -20.80 -7.05 0.06
N VAL A 109 -20.83 -6.24 1.13
CA VAL A 109 -20.72 -6.73 2.50
C VAL A 109 -22.02 -7.40 2.90
N THR A 110 -21.98 -8.68 3.25
CA THR A 110 -23.16 -9.50 3.57
C THR A 110 -22.87 -10.46 4.71
N GLU A 111 -23.90 -10.95 5.39
CA GLU A 111 -23.80 -11.95 6.45
C GLU A 111 -23.04 -13.23 6.05
N ARG A 112 -23.12 -13.61 4.78
CA ARG A 112 -22.41 -14.77 4.27
C ARG A 112 -20.92 -14.49 4.05
N GLY A 113 -20.59 -13.25 3.72
CA GLY A 113 -19.26 -12.86 3.30
C GLY A 113 -18.77 -13.54 2.00
N ASN A 114 -17.54 -13.27 1.66
CA ASN A 114 -16.81 -13.89 0.54
C ASN A 114 -15.48 -14.52 0.98
N PHE A 115 -15.16 -14.41 2.27
CA PHE A 115 -13.94 -14.95 2.88
C PHE A 115 -14.21 -15.27 4.36
N GLU A 116 -14.23 -16.55 4.75
CA GLU A 116 -14.34 -17.06 6.13
C GLU A 116 -15.45 -16.42 7.00
N GLY A 117 -16.61 -16.13 6.38
CA GLY A 117 -17.76 -15.53 7.08
C GLY A 117 -17.75 -14.00 7.16
N ALA A 118 -16.69 -13.35 6.66
CA ALA A 118 -16.59 -11.91 6.52
C ALA A 118 -16.37 -11.50 5.05
N THR A 119 -16.27 -10.22 4.77
CA THR A 119 -16.16 -9.71 3.40
C THR A 119 -14.83 -9.01 3.16
N VAL A 120 -14.07 -9.50 2.20
CA VAL A 120 -13.02 -8.73 1.53
C VAL A 120 -13.72 -7.70 0.64
N LEU A 121 -13.43 -6.42 0.87
CA LEU A 121 -14.06 -5.33 0.14
C LEU A 121 -13.66 -5.33 -1.34
N ALA A 122 -14.63 -5.47 -2.22
CA ALA A 122 -14.46 -5.39 -3.66
C ALA A 122 -15.68 -4.71 -4.28
N VAL A 123 -15.46 -3.74 -5.16
CA VAL A 123 -16.58 -3.03 -5.81
C VAL A 123 -17.50 -4.02 -6.52
N ARG A 124 -18.76 -4.08 -6.10
CA ARG A 124 -19.80 -4.97 -6.64
C ARG A 124 -20.86 -4.22 -7.43
N LYS A 125 -21.25 -3.03 -6.95
CA LYS A 125 -22.20 -2.16 -7.64
C LYS A 125 -21.53 -0.84 -8.00
N PRO A 126 -21.60 -0.36 -9.24
CA PRO A 126 -21.11 0.97 -9.60
C PRO A 126 -22.00 2.07 -8.98
N VAL A 127 -21.40 3.25 -8.76
CA VAL A 127 -22.10 4.41 -8.15
C VAL A 127 -23.39 4.75 -8.87
N ALA A 128 -23.43 4.70 -10.20
CA ALA A 128 -24.62 4.99 -10.99
C ALA A 128 -25.80 4.04 -10.67
N VAL A 129 -25.52 2.76 -10.37
CA VAL A 129 -26.57 1.79 -9.99
C VAL A 129 -27.11 2.12 -8.59
N LEU A 130 -26.22 2.46 -7.65
CA LEU A 130 -26.63 2.86 -6.31
C LEU A 130 -27.42 4.17 -6.31
N ALA A 131 -27.05 5.12 -7.17
CA ALA A 131 -27.79 6.37 -7.35
C ALA A 131 -29.25 6.13 -7.74
N GLU A 132 -29.51 5.17 -8.65
CA GLU A 132 -30.85 4.75 -9.03
C GLU A 132 -31.57 3.99 -7.90
N GLU A 133 -30.89 3.07 -7.21
CA GLU A 133 -31.48 2.26 -6.12
C GLU A 133 -31.90 3.11 -4.91
N TYR A 134 -31.10 4.12 -4.57
CA TYR A 134 -31.34 5.00 -3.42
C TYR A 134 -32.09 6.29 -3.77
N ASP A 135 -32.48 6.51 -5.02
CA ASP A 135 -33.12 7.74 -5.53
C ASP A 135 -32.31 9.01 -5.13
N ARG A 136 -31.00 8.95 -5.35
CA ARG A 136 -30.03 10.02 -5.03
C ARG A 136 -29.15 10.33 -6.24
N SER A 137 -28.46 11.48 -6.22
CA SER A 137 -27.44 11.78 -7.23
C SER A 137 -26.17 10.93 -7.06
N GLU A 138 -25.41 10.73 -8.14
CA GLU A 138 -24.11 10.08 -8.07
C GLU A 138 -23.13 10.81 -7.15
N ASP A 139 -23.20 12.15 -7.11
CA ASP A 139 -22.40 12.97 -6.20
C ASP A 139 -22.75 12.71 -4.73
N ASP A 140 -24.06 12.56 -4.40
CA ASP A 140 -24.49 12.23 -3.04
C ASP A 140 -24.03 10.83 -2.62
N ILE A 141 -24.15 9.84 -3.51
CA ILE A 141 -23.64 8.48 -3.24
C ILE A 141 -22.12 8.48 -3.06
N THR A 142 -21.40 9.21 -3.91
CA THR A 142 -19.95 9.35 -3.77
C THR A 142 -19.55 9.99 -2.44
N ALA A 143 -20.28 11.01 -2.00
CA ALA A 143 -20.06 11.65 -0.70
C ALA A 143 -20.35 10.70 0.47
N SER A 144 -21.44 9.91 0.40
CA SER A 144 -21.77 8.87 1.37
C SER A 144 -20.65 7.82 1.48
N LEU A 145 -20.19 7.31 0.35
CA LEU A 145 -19.07 6.36 0.29
C LEU A 145 -17.79 6.92 0.89
N GLN A 146 -17.49 8.20 0.61
CA GLN A 146 -16.28 8.82 1.16
C GLN A 146 -16.33 8.96 2.68
N ARG A 147 -17.50 9.31 3.26
CA ARG A 147 -17.68 9.35 4.73
C ARG A 147 -17.51 7.96 5.34
N ALA A 148 -18.24 6.97 4.83
CA ALA A 148 -18.17 5.59 5.32
C ALA A 148 -16.76 4.98 5.17
N LEU A 149 -16.04 5.26 4.08
CA LEU A 149 -14.65 4.85 3.90
C LEU A 149 -13.72 5.47 4.97
N ASN A 150 -13.91 6.75 5.30
CA ASN A 150 -13.11 7.40 6.32
C ASN A 150 -13.40 6.81 7.72
N GLU A 151 -14.67 6.63 8.06
CA GLU A 151 -15.10 6.10 9.35
C GLU A 151 -14.66 4.64 9.55
N THR A 152 -14.85 3.78 8.54
CA THR A 152 -14.34 2.40 8.57
C THR A 152 -12.81 2.34 8.61
N PHE A 153 -12.11 3.25 7.93
CA PHE A 153 -10.66 3.34 8.02
C PHE A 153 -10.18 3.70 9.44
N GLU A 154 -10.84 4.68 10.10
CA GLU A 154 -10.52 5.05 11.47
C GLU A 154 -10.86 3.91 12.45
N ALA A 155 -12.01 3.28 12.32
CA ALA A 155 -12.41 2.14 13.15
C ALA A 155 -11.39 0.97 13.04
N ARG A 156 -10.93 0.67 11.83
CA ARG A 156 -9.92 -0.37 11.61
C ARG A 156 -8.59 -0.13 12.34
N LYS A 157 -8.23 1.13 12.61
CA LYS A 157 -6.99 1.44 13.36
C LYS A 157 -6.99 0.88 14.78
N SER A 158 -8.15 0.60 15.35
CA SER A 158 -8.28 0.01 16.69
C SER A 158 -8.04 -1.51 16.71
N ARG A 159 -8.08 -2.18 15.56
CA ARG A 159 -7.85 -3.62 15.44
C ARG A 159 -6.37 -3.98 15.68
N PRO A 160 -6.08 -5.17 16.22
CA PRO A 160 -4.71 -5.69 16.29
C PRO A 160 -4.06 -5.67 14.92
N ARG A 161 -2.90 -5.01 14.84
CA ARG A 161 -2.23 -4.80 13.54
C ARG A 161 -1.45 -6.04 13.12
N PRO A 162 -1.38 -6.34 11.81
CA PRO A 162 -0.45 -7.32 11.26
C PRO A 162 0.99 -6.97 11.66
N ALA A 163 1.80 -8.00 11.93
CA ALA A 163 3.20 -7.83 12.24
C ALA A 163 3.96 -7.21 11.06
N ARG A 164 4.88 -6.29 11.34
CA ARG A 164 5.75 -5.72 10.31
C ARG A 164 7.12 -6.39 10.37
N ASP A 165 7.57 -6.91 9.22
CA ASP A 165 8.96 -7.33 9.09
C ASP A 165 9.85 -6.11 8.84
N GLU A 166 10.57 -5.71 9.86
CA GLU A 166 11.37 -4.48 9.89
C GLU A 166 12.75 -4.61 9.23
N LYS A 167 12.94 -5.62 8.41
CA LYS A 167 14.11 -5.67 7.53
C LYS A 167 14.00 -4.62 6.44
N VAL A 168 15.07 -3.87 6.21
CA VAL A 168 15.25 -3.02 5.03
C VAL A 168 16.15 -3.76 4.05
N LEU A 169 15.62 -4.05 2.87
CA LEU A 169 16.33 -4.79 1.82
C LEU A 169 16.75 -3.83 0.70
N ALA A 170 18.04 -3.82 0.38
CA ALA A 170 18.62 -2.88 -0.59
C ALA A 170 17.92 -2.93 -1.96
N GLY A 171 17.71 -4.12 -2.51
CA GLY A 171 17.07 -4.28 -3.81
C GLY A 171 15.61 -3.82 -3.81
N TRP A 172 14.83 -4.17 -2.77
CA TRP A 172 13.42 -3.76 -2.70
C TRP A 172 13.26 -2.25 -2.50
N ASN A 173 14.17 -1.63 -1.73
CA ASN A 173 14.25 -0.18 -1.65
C ASN A 173 14.62 0.44 -3.00
N GLY A 174 15.54 -0.16 -3.74
CA GLY A 174 15.88 0.27 -5.11
C GLY A 174 14.67 0.26 -6.06
N LEU A 175 13.79 -0.74 -5.96
CA LEU A 175 12.53 -0.78 -6.72
C LEU A 175 11.59 0.36 -6.29
N MET A 176 11.43 0.59 -4.98
CA MET A 176 10.54 1.64 -4.47
C MET A 176 11.07 3.04 -4.81
N ILE A 177 12.37 3.30 -4.66
CA ILE A 177 13.03 4.54 -5.07
C ILE A 177 12.75 4.84 -6.55
N ARG A 178 12.90 3.83 -7.41
CA ARG A 178 12.59 3.97 -8.83
C ARG A 178 11.15 4.40 -9.07
N THR A 179 10.21 3.73 -8.41
CA THR A 179 8.78 3.97 -8.63
C THR A 179 8.35 5.34 -8.12
N LEU A 180 8.87 5.77 -6.97
CA LEU A 180 8.67 7.13 -6.45
C LEU A 180 9.26 8.17 -7.40
N ALA A 181 10.47 7.96 -7.92
CA ALA A 181 11.09 8.86 -8.90
C ALA A 181 10.29 8.94 -10.22
N GLU A 182 9.77 7.82 -10.73
CA GLU A 182 8.85 7.80 -11.88
C GLU A 182 7.53 8.55 -11.52
N GLY A 183 7.03 8.39 -10.29
CA GLY A 183 5.88 9.15 -9.76
C GLY A 183 6.14 10.65 -9.67
N ALA A 184 7.36 11.05 -9.31
CA ALA A 184 7.77 12.46 -9.29
C ALA A 184 7.72 13.09 -10.68
N ILE A 185 8.16 12.38 -11.70
CA ILE A 185 8.12 12.87 -13.10
C ILE A 185 6.68 13.00 -13.63
N VAL A 186 5.78 12.09 -13.22
CA VAL A 186 4.48 11.91 -13.87
C VAL A 186 3.32 12.57 -13.11
N LEU A 187 3.39 12.61 -11.77
CA LEU A 187 2.27 13.03 -10.92
C LEU A 187 2.59 14.25 -10.05
N ASP A 188 3.62 14.17 -9.20
CA ASP A 188 3.93 15.21 -8.22
C ASP A 188 5.40 15.12 -7.78
N ASP A 189 6.14 16.22 -7.87
CA ASP A 189 7.57 16.30 -7.58
C ASP A 189 7.94 15.98 -6.12
N GLN A 190 7.01 16.09 -5.16
CA GLN A 190 7.23 15.71 -3.76
C GLN A 190 7.72 14.27 -3.58
N TYR A 191 7.38 13.35 -4.49
CA TYR A 191 7.83 11.96 -4.43
C TYR A 191 9.34 11.81 -4.65
N ALA A 192 9.99 12.80 -5.26
CA ALA A 192 11.45 12.82 -5.41
C ALA A 192 12.15 12.93 -4.05
N ASP A 193 11.63 13.75 -3.15
CA ASP A 193 12.20 13.91 -1.81
C ASP A 193 12.12 12.59 -1.02
N VAL A 194 10.99 11.91 -1.09
CA VAL A 194 10.79 10.59 -0.44
C VAL A 194 11.76 9.54 -1.01
N ALA A 195 11.97 9.56 -2.32
CA ALA A 195 12.93 8.67 -2.99
C ALA A 195 14.38 9.00 -2.61
N ALA A 196 14.73 10.28 -2.47
CA ALA A 196 16.05 10.74 -2.06
C ALA A 196 16.38 10.35 -0.62
N ASP A 197 15.41 10.47 0.30
CA ASP A 197 15.55 10.02 1.68
C ASP A 197 15.81 8.51 1.75
N ALA A 198 15.08 7.72 0.96
CA ALA A 198 15.28 6.28 0.89
C ALA A 198 16.65 5.90 0.30
N LEU A 199 17.11 6.60 -0.74
CA LEU A 199 18.44 6.39 -1.30
C LEU A 199 19.54 6.75 -0.28
N SER A 200 19.37 7.87 0.43
CA SER A 200 20.27 8.32 1.49
C SER A 200 20.37 7.31 2.62
N PHE A 201 19.23 6.73 3.03
CA PHE A 201 19.20 5.65 4.02
C PHE A 201 20.03 4.43 3.56
N VAL A 202 19.80 3.95 2.32
CA VAL A 202 20.53 2.80 1.79
C VAL A 202 22.04 3.07 1.71
N ARG A 203 22.44 4.26 1.25
CA ARG A 203 23.85 4.66 1.21
C ARG A 203 24.46 4.71 2.61
N LYS A 204 23.78 5.28 3.58
CA LYS A 204 24.29 5.44 4.94
C LYS A 204 24.44 4.11 5.69
N HIS A 205 23.49 3.18 5.51
CA HIS A 205 23.38 1.99 6.35
C HIS A 205 23.78 0.70 5.64
N LEU A 206 23.67 0.61 4.31
CA LEU A 206 23.88 -0.63 3.56
C LEU A 206 25.10 -0.58 2.65
N TRP A 207 25.65 0.61 2.34
CA TRP A 207 26.90 0.72 1.59
C TRP A 207 28.11 0.67 2.52
N ASP A 208 29.04 -0.23 2.25
CA ASP A 208 30.32 -0.36 2.96
C ASP A 208 31.40 0.36 2.14
N ASP A 209 31.77 1.57 2.56
CA ASP A 209 32.78 2.41 1.88
C ASP A 209 34.17 1.77 1.88
N ASP A 210 34.54 1.05 2.94
CA ASP A 210 35.86 0.42 3.07
C ASP A 210 36.00 -0.77 2.11
N ALA A 211 34.94 -1.57 2.00
CA ALA A 211 34.90 -2.73 1.12
C ALA A 211 34.45 -2.38 -0.32
N GLY A 212 33.87 -1.21 -0.55
CA GLY A 212 33.31 -0.78 -1.83
C GLY A 212 32.16 -1.68 -2.28
N ARG A 213 31.29 -2.10 -1.37
CA ARG A 213 30.21 -3.05 -1.66
C ARG A 213 28.91 -2.74 -0.95
N LEU A 214 27.80 -3.20 -1.54
CA LEU A 214 26.47 -3.12 -0.98
C LEU A 214 26.20 -4.35 -0.11
N ASN A 215 25.57 -4.13 1.06
CA ASN A 215 24.96 -5.17 1.86
C ASN A 215 23.47 -5.27 1.52
N ARG A 216 22.92 -6.48 1.66
CA ARG A 216 21.52 -6.77 1.28
C ARG A 216 20.52 -6.30 2.32
N ARG A 217 20.80 -6.50 3.62
CA ARG A 217 19.85 -6.37 4.70
C ARG A 217 20.35 -5.47 5.83
N TYR A 218 19.48 -4.56 6.27
CA TYR A 218 19.59 -3.81 7.52
C TYR A 218 18.38 -4.12 8.43
N LYS A 219 18.61 -4.28 9.72
CA LYS A 219 17.57 -4.35 10.75
C LYS A 219 18.19 -4.06 12.12
N ASP A 220 17.63 -3.13 12.89
CA ASP A 220 18.04 -2.83 14.28
C ASP A 220 19.55 -2.58 14.41
N ASP A 221 20.12 -1.73 13.56
CA ASP A 221 21.56 -1.45 13.43
C ASP A 221 22.43 -2.66 13.05
N ASP A 222 21.83 -3.81 12.76
CA ASP A 222 22.54 -4.98 12.25
C ASP A 222 22.51 -5.02 10.72
N VAL A 223 23.69 -5.08 10.12
CA VAL A 223 23.91 -5.16 8.67
C VAL A 223 24.44 -6.53 8.32
N ALA A 224 23.80 -7.21 7.40
CA ALA A 224 24.19 -8.57 7.04
C ALA A 224 23.90 -8.91 5.58
N ILE A 225 24.57 -9.95 5.13
CA ILE A 225 24.48 -10.54 3.80
C ILE A 225 25.03 -9.61 2.74
N ASP A 226 26.04 -10.05 2.01
CA ASP A 226 26.57 -9.33 0.84
C ASP A 226 25.45 -9.16 -0.20
N GLY A 227 25.38 -7.99 -0.82
CA GLY A 227 24.39 -7.69 -1.86
C GLY A 227 24.50 -8.64 -3.04
N TYR A 228 23.37 -9.12 -3.52
CA TYR A 228 23.27 -9.93 -4.74
C TYR A 228 23.21 -9.02 -5.97
N LEU A 229 23.39 -9.60 -7.15
CA LEU A 229 23.30 -8.86 -8.42
C LEU A 229 22.00 -8.02 -8.52
N GLU A 230 20.88 -8.55 -8.06
CA GLU A 230 19.59 -7.86 -8.09
C GLU A 230 19.59 -6.61 -7.20
N ASP A 231 20.26 -6.66 -6.03
CA ASP A 231 20.32 -5.51 -5.12
C ASP A 231 21.05 -4.33 -5.78
N TYR A 232 22.19 -4.60 -6.41
CA TYR A 232 22.92 -3.58 -7.18
C TYR A 232 22.13 -3.07 -8.40
N ALA A 233 21.50 -3.98 -9.14
CA ALA A 233 20.79 -3.64 -10.37
C ALA A 233 19.55 -2.76 -10.06
N PHE A 234 18.77 -3.12 -9.04
CA PHE A 234 17.57 -2.39 -8.68
C PHE A 234 17.90 -1.05 -8.03
N LEU A 235 18.88 -1.02 -7.12
CA LEU A 235 19.33 0.22 -6.50
C LEU A 235 19.93 1.18 -7.52
N GLY A 236 20.84 0.70 -8.38
CA GLY A 236 21.44 1.52 -9.43
C GLY A 236 20.41 2.06 -10.42
N ARG A 237 19.39 1.27 -10.77
CA ARG A 237 18.29 1.76 -11.60
C ARG A 237 17.43 2.80 -10.86
N GLY A 238 17.18 2.60 -9.56
CA GLY A 238 16.46 3.58 -8.72
C GLY A 238 17.20 4.92 -8.66
N ALA A 239 18.50 4.89 -8.35
CA ALA A 239 19.38 6.07 -8.30
C ALA A 239 19.39 6.84 -9.64
N LEU A 240 19.56 6.11 -10.75
CA LEU A 240 19.55 6.70 -12.09
C LEU A 240 18.19 7.37 -12.41
N THR A 241 17.08 6.72 -12.08
CA THR A 241 15.75 7.29 -12.33
C THR A 241 15.51 8.53 -11.45
N LEU A 242 16.00 8.52 -10.20
CA LEU A 242 15.93 9.69 -9.33
C LEU A 242 16.77 10.86 -9.88
N PHE A 243 17.96 10.58 -10.38
CA PHE A 243 18.74 11.59 -11.12
C PHE A 243 17.98 12.13 -12.35
N GLU A 244 17.34 11.27 -13.13
CA GLU A 244 16.52 11.70 -14.28
C GLU A 244 15.35 12.59 -13.85
N ALA A 245 14.77 12.38 -12.66
CA ALA A 245 13.68 13.19 -12.12
C ALA A 245 14.13 14.55 -11.58
N THR A 246 15.29 14.60 -10.93
CA THR A 246 15.74 15.79 -10.17
C THR A 246 16.83 16.60 -10.89
N GLY A 247 17.63 15.96 -11.73
CA GLY A 247 18.86 16.50 -12.30
C GLY A 247 20.02 16.61 -11.31
N ASP A 248 19.86 16.11 -10.08
CA ASP A 248 20.88 16.16 -9.04
C ASP A 248 21.88 15.01 -9.16
N VAL A 249 23.13 15.36 -9.47
CA VAL A 249 24.23 14.38 -9.64
C VAL A 249 24.62 13.67 -8.35
N GLU A 250 24.21 14.17 -7.18
CA GLU A 250 24.47 13.50 -5.90
C GLU A 250 23.72 12.16 -5.80
N HIS A 251 22.71 11.94 -6.63
CA HIS A 251 22.00 10.67 -6.67
C HIS A 251 22.74 9.56 -7.44
N LEU A 252 23.78 9.88 -8.18
CA LEU A 252 24.64 8.94 -8.92
C LEU A 252 25.86 8.50 -8.09
#